data_625d16006447f161570be93ea33f0167
#
_entry.id   625d16006447f161570be93ea33f0167
#
_cell.length_a   1.000
_cell.length_b   1.000
_cell.length_c   1.000
_cell.angle_alpha   90.00
_cell.angle_beta   90.00
_cell.angle_gamma   90.00
#
_symmetry.space_group_name_H-M   'P 1'
#
loop_
_entity.id
_entity.type
_entity.pdbx_description
1 polymer ?
#
loop_
_entity_poly.entity_id
_entity_poly.type
_entity_poly.pdbx_seq_one_letter_code
_entity_poly.pdbx_strand_id
1 'polypeptide(L)'
;MEQFIGRTEEIARLERFLASERSEFVAVYGRRRIGKTFFVRHVIRNRETFSVTAIDNVSMSDQLLNFNMALRMRFHTERQAKNWIEAFALLAECLENKKEGEKIIFIDELPWFDTPKSRFVSALEHFWNSWASVRSDVKLIVCGSATSWMINKLINNRGGLHNRITHSILLKPFTLAECERYFEVYDFDYSRQEIADCYMVMGGVPYYFTFMETGYSVTQNVDRMFFASGSELQNEFNNLYRSLFKQAENHIAIVKALAVKGKGLSRSEIVEATKITNNGDLSIKLQELENCGLIRSYTPFSANRRKTSSVRKSRETLYQLVDFYTLFYLKMMQQNAFNNPHFWTELQGNPLHSVWSGYAFEMLCLAHVEQIKAALGISGVQSAVCSWFGTNGEESTQIDLLIDRNDKTINICEMKYADGDFTIDKDDDETFRTRIKVFREVTKTRKSLMFTLVTTNGLKKNKYSGRVQKLITLDDLFRL
;
A
#
# COMPACT_ATOMS: atom_id res chain seq x y z
N MET A 1 -24.00 -11.89 7.45
CA MET A 1 -22.67 -12.44 7.07
C MET A 1 -21.90 -11.31 6.41
N GLU A 2 -20.70 -11.02 6.86
CA GLU A 2 -19.85 -10.04 6.19
C GLU A 2 -19.65 -10.45 4.72
N GLN A 3 -20.05 -9.58 3.80
CA GLN A 3 -19.89 -9.83 2.37
C GLN A 3 -18.43 -9.51 1.97
N PHE A 4 -17.78 -10.42 1.25
CA PHE A 4 -16.43 -10.18 0.74
C PHE A 4 -16.49 -9.23 -0.46
N ILE A 5 -15.61 -8.23 -0.49
CA ILE A 5 -15.62 -7.15 -1.47
C ILE A 5 -14.29 -7.09 -2.22
N GLY A 6 -14.37 -6.91 -3.54
CA GLY A 6 -13.20 -6.73 -4.41
C GLY A 6 -12.30 -7.94 -4.51
N ARG A 7 -11.02 -7.69 -4.77
CA ARG A 7 -9.95 -8.71 -4.83
C ARG A 7 -10.16 -9.81 -5.87
N THR A 8 -10.90 -9.54 -6.91
CA THR A 8 -11.30 -10.56 -7.91
C THR A 8 -10.10 -11.28 -8.52
N GLU A 9 -9.04 -10.53 -8.85
CA GLU A 9 -7.83 -11.11 -9.42
C GLU A 9 -7.07 -11.95 -8.40
N GLU A 10 -6.93 -11.48 -7.16
CA GLU A 10 -6.24 -12.20 -6.10
C GLU A 10 -6.99 -13.46 -5.70
N ILE A 11 -8.33 -13.42 -5.64
CA ILE A 11 -9.19 -14.60 -5.43
C ILE A 11 -8.93 -15.63 -6.53
N ALA A 12 -9.08 -15.24 -7.80
CA ALA A 12 -8.88 -16.13 -8.93
C ALA A 12 -7.47 -16.74 -8.96
N ARG A 13 -6.45 -15.95 -8.55
CA ARG A 13 -5.08 -16.47 -8.43
C ARG A 13 -4.96 -17.51 -7.33
N LEU A 14 -5.46 -17.24 -6.12
CA LEU A 14 -5.37 -18.17 -5.00
C LEU A 14 -6.18 -19.45 -5.27
N GLU A 15 -7.39 -19.34 -5.83
CA GLU A 15 -8.20 -20.49 -6.22
C GLU A 15 -7.48 -21.37 -7.25
N ARG A 16 -6.83 -20.78 -8.26
CA ARG A 16 -6.00 -21.52 -9.23
C ARG A 16 -4.84 -22.26 -8.58
N PHE A 17 -4.19 -21.65 -7.55
CA PHE A 17 -3.11 -22.33 -6.83
C PHE A 17 -3.63 -23.48 -5.97
N LEU A 18 -4.81 -23.33 -5.37
CA LEU A 18 -5.46 -24.42 -4.64
C LEU A 18 -5.87 -25.56 -5.57
N ALA A 19 -6.33 -25.26 -6.77
CA ALA A 19 -6.75 -26.28 -7.74
C ALA A 19 -5.58 -26.98 -8.48
N SER A 20 -4.32 -26.64 -8.19
CA SER A 20 -3.16 -27.25 -8.86
C SER A 20 -2.95 -28.70 -8.40
N GLU A 21 -2.42 -29.55 -9.29
CA GLU A 21 -2.12 -30.95 -9.01
C GLU A 21 -0.75 -31.17 -8.32
N ARG A 22 -0.19 -30.15 -7.73
CA ARG A 22 1.10 -30.18 -7.01
C ARG A 22 1.01 -29.47 -5.69
N SER A 23 1.96 -29.75 -4.81
CA SER A 23 2.08 -28.98 -3.56
C SER A 23 2.43 -27.54 -3.85
N GLU A 24 1.72 -26.63 -3.17
CA GLU A 24 1.92 -25.18 -3.31
C GLU A 24 2.25 -24.54 -1.98
N PHE A 25 3.25 -23.64 -2.00
CA PHE A 25 3.60 -22.79 -0.88
C PHE A 25 3.29 -21.33 -1.26
N VAL A 26 2.18 -20.83 -0.75
CA VAL A 26 1.65 -19.50 -1.09
C VAL A 26 1.89 -18.52 0.05
N ALA A 27 2.59 -17.42 -0.23
CA ALA A 27 2.77 -16.33 0.72
C ALA A 27 1.80 -15.19 0.41
N VAL A 28 0.90 -14.86 1.36
CA VAL A 28 0.00 -13.69 1.28
C VAL A 28 0.54 -12.61 2.20
N TYR A 29 0.86 -11.46 1.66
CA TYR A 29 1.48 -10.38 2.43
C TYR A 29 0.96 -9.01 1.99
N GLY A 30 1.29 -7.99 2.73
CA GLY A 30 0.87 -6.62 2.49
C GLY A 30 0.63 -5.88 3.79
N ARG A 31 0.28 -4.61 3.69
CA ARG A 31 0.07 -3.69 4.80
C ARG A 31 -0.85 -4.29 5.88
N ARG A 32 -0.66 -3.87 7.13
CA ARG A 32 -1.61 -4.17 8.21
C ARG A 32 -3.00 -3.59 7.90
N ARG A 33 -4.07 -4.29 8.32
CA ARG A 33 -5.48 -3.86 8.24
C ARG A 33 -6.14 -3.88 6.86
N ILE A 34 -5.50 -4.48 5.85
CA ILE A 34 -6.08 -4.64 4.50
C ILE A 34 -6.86 -5.95 4.30
N GLY A 35 -7.11 -6.71 5.39
CA GLY A 35 -7.96 -7.89 5.33
C GLY A 35 -7.28 -9.18 4.83
N LYS A 36 -5.95 -9.37 5.04
CA LYS A 36 -5.23 -10.58 4.58
C LYS A 36 -5.85 -11.89 5.10
N THR A 37 -6.03 -11.99 6.41
CA THR A 37 -6.65 -13.15 7.07
C THR A 37 -8.05 -13.40 6.55
N PHE A 38 -8.85 -12.34 6.41
CA PHE A 38 -10.20 -12.41 5.88
C PHE A 38 -10.21 -12.91 4.43
N PHE A 39 -9.30 -12.41 3.59
CA PHE A 39 -9.10 -12.87 2.21
C PHE A 39 -8.78 -14.36 2.14
N VAL A 40 -7.79 -14.83 2.88
CA VAL A 40 -7.41 -16.25 2.86
C VAL A 40 -8.58 -17.11 3.32
N ARG A 41 -9.20 -16.79 4.46
CA ARG A 41 -10.35 -17.55 5.00
C ARG A 41 -11.55 -17.57 4.04
N HIS A 42 -11.81 -16.46 3.35
CA HIS A 42 -12.87 -16.40 2.33
C HIS A 42 -12.61 -17.38 1.20
N VAL A 43 -11.39 -17.46 0.68
CA VAL A 43 -11.05 -18.33 -0.45
C VAL A 43 -11.02 -19.80 -0.04
N ILE A 44 -10.43 -20.13 1.12
CA ILE A 44 -10.37 -21.53 1.58
C ILE A 44 -11.72 -22.06 2.10
N ARG A 45 -12.67 -21.17 2.49
CA ARG A 45 -14.07 -21.54 2.85
C ARG A 45 -14.17 -22.68 3.85
N ASN A 46 -13.44 -22.61 4.93
CA ASN A 46 -13.37 -23.65 5.97
C ASN A 46 -12.90 -25.03 5.46
N ARG A 47 -12.14 -25.08 4.35
CA ARG A 47 -11.50 -26.30 3.82
C ARG A 47 -10.15 -26.59 4.47
N GLU A 48 -9.68 -25.71 5.36
CA GLU A 48 -8.39 -25.91 6.01
C GLU A 48 -8.34 -27.19 6.82
N THR A 49 -7.30 -27.97 6.57
CA THR A 49 -7.01 -29.19 7.33
C THR A 49 -6.35 -28.82 8.66
N PHE A 50 -5.54 -27.79 8.67
CA PHE A 50 -4.91 -27.22 9.86
C PHE A 50 -4.82 -25.71 9.74
N SER A 51 -5.10 -24.99 10.83
CA SER A 51 -4.96 -23.55 10.89
C SER A 51 -4.41 -23.12 12.24
N VAL A 52 -3.46 -22.18 12.23
CA VAL A 52 -2.90 -21.58 13.44
C VAL A 52 -2.55 -20.11 13.18
N THR A 53 -2.85 -19.26 14.16
CA THR A 53 -2.45 -17.84 14.15
C THR A 53 -1.40 -17.60 15.21
N ALA A 54 -0.28 -16.98 14.87
CA ALA A 54 0.75 -16.62 15.83
C ALA A 54 0.26 -15.54 16.81
N ILE A 55 0.79 -15.57 18.02
CA ILE A 55 0.49 -14.59 19.07
C ILE A 55 1.50 -13.44 18.99
N ASP A 56 1.03 -12.20 19.08
CA ASP A 56 1.88 -11.02 19.05
C ASP A 56 2.78 -10.94 20.28
N ASN A 57 4.07 -10.71 20.08
CA ASN A 57 5.06 -10.34 21.10
C ASN A 57 5.15 -11.28 22.32
N VAL A 58 5.09 -12.58 22.09
CA VAL A 58 5.27 -13.61 23.12
C VAL A 58 6.56 -14.41 22.96
N SER A 59 6.90 -15.24 23.94
CA SER A 59 8.09 -16.09 23.90
C SER A 59 7.95 -17.27 22.92
N MET A 60 9.09 -17.92 22.59
CA MET A 60 9.08 -19.16 21.81
C MET A 60 8.23 -20.26 22.48
N SER A 61 8.30 -20.38 23.81
CA SER A 61 7.52 -21.37 24.55
C SER A 61 6.02 -21.15 24.42
N ASP A 62 5.57 -19.90 24.47
CA ASP A 62 4.15 -19.55 24.30
C ASP A 62 3.67 -19.80 22.88
N GLN A 63 4.49 -19.47 21.87
CA GLN A 63 4.19 -19.79 20.48
C GLN A 63 4.09 -21.30 20.23
N LEU A 64 5.00 -22.06 20.82
CA LEU A 64 5.00 -23.51 20.69
C LEU A 64 3.80 -24.15 21.43
N LEU A 65 3.44 -23.61 22.60
CA LEU A 65 2.22 -24.00 23.30
C LEU A 65 0.97 -23.74 22.43
N ASN A 66 0.87 -22.56 21.86
CA ASN A 66 -0.20 -22.20 20.93
C ASN A 66 -0.30 -23.18 19.75
N PHE A 67 0.82 -23.52 19.14
CA PHE A 67 0.86 -24.48 18.03
C PHE A 67 0.44 -25.90 18.48
N ASN A 68 0.91 -26.35 19.64
CA ASN A 68 0.52 -27.63 20.21
C ASN A 68 -0.99 -27.67 20.53
N MET A 69 -1.54 -26.58 21.06
CA MET A 69 -2.99 -26.48 21.29
C MET A 69 -3.78 -26.58 19.99
N ALA A 70 -3.34 -25.89 18.93
CA ALA A 70 -3.98 -25.98 17.61
C ALA A 70 -3.95 -27.44 17.06
N LEU A 71 -2.83 -28.13 17.21
CA LEU A 71 -2.72 -29.56 16.83
C LEU A 71 -3.68 -30.42 17.66
N ARG A 72 -3.72 -30.24 18.98
CA ARG A 72 -4.61 -30.98 19.87
C ARG A 72 -6.08 -30.74 19.52
N MET A 73 -6.48 -29.51 19.35
CA MET A 73 -7.86 -29.16 18.99
C MET A 73 -8.30 -29.73 17.63
N ARG A 74 -7.38 -29.78 16.66
CA ARG A 74 -7.71 -30.20 15.30
C ARG A 74 -7.64 -31.71 15.09
N PHE A 75 -6.64 -32.36 15.71
CA PHE A 75 -6.32 -33.77 15.46
C PHE A 75 -6.50 -34.66 16.68
N HIS A 76 -6.93 -34.11 17.84
CA HIS A 76 -7.10 -34.81 19.11
C HIS A 76 -5.84 -35.56 19.58
N THR A 77 -4.64 -35.06 19.22
CA THR A 77 -3.37 -35.64 19.66
C THR A 77 -3.03 -35.19 21.08
N GLU A 78 -2.58 -36.13 21.92
CA GLU A 78 -2.06 -35.82 23.25
C GLU A 78 -0.53 -35.52 23.26
N ARG A 79 0.13 -35.78 22.12
CA ARG A 79 1.55 -35.50 21.97
C ARG A 79 1.81 -34.00 21.92
N GLN A 80 2.92 -33.59 22.56
CA GLN A 80 3.36 -32.20 22.58
C GLN A 80 4.79 -32.09 22.06
N ALA A 81 5.01 -31.22 21.09
CA ALA A 81 6.31 -30.88 20.58
C ALA A 81 7.06 -29.94 21.52
N LYS A 82 8.37 -30.14 21.70
CA LYS A 82 9.26 -29.34 22.56
C LYS A 82 10.05 -28.28 21.77
N ASN A 83 10.06 -28.36 20.46
CA ASN A 83 10.71 -27.43 19.56
C ASN A 83 10.00 -27.43 18.19
N TRP A 84 10.37 -26.49 17.31
CA TRP A 84 9.71 -26.33 16.02
C TRP A 84 9.89 -27.51 15.06
N ILE A 85 11.03 -28.21 15.14
CA ILE A 85 11.25 -29.42 14.30
C ILE A 85 10.25 -30.50 14.69
N GLU A 86 10.11 -30.77 15.99
CA GLU A 86 9.11 -31.71 16.50
C GLU A 86 7.69 -31.27 16.19
N ALA A 87 7.38 -29.96 16.27
CA ALA A 87 6.05 -29.42 15.97
C ALA A 87 5.64 -29.66 14.52
N PHE A 88 6.53 -29.40 13.58
CA PHE A 88 6.26 -29.66 12.17
C PHE A 88 6.27 -31.17 11.82
N ALA A 89 7.11 -31.97 12.49
CA ALA A 89 7.07 -33.42 12.33
C ALA A 89 5.73 -34.00 12.84
N LEU A 90 5.25 -33.55 13.97
CA LEU A 90 3.95 -33.95 14.52
C LEU A 90 2.79 -33.50 13.62
N LEU A 91 2.87 -32.29 13.03
CA LEU A 91 1.90 -31.83 12.04
C LEU A 91 1.88 -32.75 10.82
N ALA A 92 3.06 -33.10 10.26
CA ALA A 92 3.16 -34.01 9.13
C ALA A 92 2.51 -35.36 9.42
N GLU A 93 2.81 -35.96 10.57
CA GLU A 93 2.23 -37.23 11.03
C GLU A 93 0.70 -37.14 11.16
N CYS A 94 0.19 -36.07 11.77
CA CYS A 94 -1.25 -35.86 11.88
C CYS A 94 -1.93 -35.72 10.50
N LEU A 95 -1.27 -35.06 9.56
CA LEU A 95 -1.79 -34.89 8.19
C LEU A 95 -1.74 -36.17 7.37
N GLU A 96 -0.76 -37.06 7.60
CA GLU A 96 -0.70 -38.38 6.95
C GLU A 96 -1.83 -39.32 7.39
N ASN A 97 -2.24 -39.22 8.64
CA ASN A 97 -3.38 -39.98 9.15
C ASN A 97 -4.72 -39.55 8.52
N LYS A 98 -4.79 -38.39 7.87
CA LYS A 98 -5.93 -37.98 7.05
C LYS A 98 -5.76 -38.57 5.64
N LYS A 99 -6.40 -39.69 5.39
CA LYS A 99 -6.18 -40.53 4.20
C LYS A 99 -6.63 -39.96 2.86
N GLU A 100 -7.59 -39.03 2.83
CA GLU A 100 -8.17 -38.48 1.59
C GLU A 100 -8.27 -36.97 1.57
N GLY A 101 -8.16 -36.40 0.34
CA GLY A 101 -8.36 -35.00 0.03
C GLY A 101 -7.14 -34.10 0.22
N GLU A 102 -7.27 -32.87 -0.23
CA GLU A 102 -6.26 -31.85 -0.10
C GLU A 102 -5.94 -31.56 1.38
N LYS A 103 -4.69 -31.26 1.65
CA LYS A 103 -4.19 -30.83 2.94
C LYS A 103 -3.88 -29.35 2.92
N ILE A 104 -4.90 -28.53 3.19
CA ILE A 104 -4.76 -27.09 3.25
C ILE A 104 -4.29 -26.69 4.65
N ILE A 105 -3.09 -26.13 4.73
CA ILE A 105 -2.45 -25.64 5.95
C ILE A 105 -2.44 -24.12 5.90
N PHE A 106 -3.06 -23.45 6.88
CA PHE A 106 -3.04 -22.01 6.97
C PHE A 106 -2.30 -21.55 8.24
N ILE A 107 -1.18 -20.85 8.06
CA ILE A 107 -0.41 -20.26 9.14
C ILE A 107 -0.52 -18.74 9.03
N ASP A 108 -1.27 -18.14 9.95
CA ASP A 108 -1.52 -16.71 9.97
C ASP A 108 -0.53 -15.98 10.87
N GLU A 109 -0.21 -14.74 10.51
CA GLU A 109 0.78 -13.87 11.16
C GLU A 109 2.13 -14.57 11.39
N LEU A 110 2.57 -15.32 10.38
CA LEU A 110 3.78 -16.14 10.37
C LEU A 110 5.03 -15.46 10.99
N PRO A 111 5.30 -14.16 10.76
CA PRO A 111 6.48 -13.49 11.30
C PRO A 111 6.60 -13.55 12.82
N TRP A 112 5.47 -13.65 13.56
CA TRP A 112 5.47 -13.71 15.02
C TRP A 112 5.96 -15.05 15.58
N PHE A 113 5.91 -16.14 14.80
CA PHE A 113 6.51 -17.40 15.18
C PHE A 113 8.05 -17.37 15.17
N ASP A 114 8.67 -16.47 14.37
CA ASP A 114 10.12 -16.34 14.26
C ASP A 114 10.70 -15.51 15.44
N THR A 115 10.56 -16.04 16.64
CA THR A 115 11.14 -15.42 17.85
C THR A 115 12.66 -15.58 17.88
N PRO A 116 13.40 -14.73 18.60
CA PRO A 116 14.87 -14.80 18.66
C PRO A 116 15.38 -16.20 19.04
N LYS A 117 16.31 -16.74 18.24
CA LYS A 117 16.93 -18.07 18.43
C LYS A 117 15.99 -19.27 18.34
N SER A 118 14.73 -19.09 17.90
CA SER A 118 13.75 -20.17 17.82
C SER A 118 14.02 -21.20 16.73
N ARG A 119 14.79 -20.84 15.69
CA ARG A 119 15.01 -21.66 14.47
C ARG A 119 13.71 -22.01 13.73
N PHE A 120 12.66 -21.21 13.91
CA PHE A 120 11.36 -21.45 13.29
C PHE A 120 11.46 -21.55 11.76
N VAL A 121 12.12 -20.58 11.11
CA VAL A 121 12.29 -20.58 9.65
C VAL A 121 12.99 -21.84 9.16
N SER A 122 14.04 -22.30 9.85
CA SER A 122 14.75 -23.53 9.49
C SER A 122 13.89 -24.78 9.66
N ALA A 123 13.03 -24.82 10.66
CA ALA A 123 12.11 -25.94 10.88
C ALA A 123 10.99 -25.96 9.81
N LEU A 124 10.44 -24.79 9.46
CA LEU A 124 9.48 -24.64 8.36
C LEU A 124 10.10 -25.06 7.01
N GLU A 125 11.35 -24.65 6.77
CA GLU A 125 12.15 -25.07 5.61
C GLU A 125 12.31 -26.58 5.55
N HIS A 126 12.68 -27.20 6.65
CA HIS A 126 12.83 -28.66 6.75
C HIS A 126 11.49 -29.35 6.45
N PHE A 127 10.41 -28.94 7.08
CA PHE A 127 9.07 -29.46 6.85
C PHE A 127 8.68 -29.39 5.36
N TRP A 128 8.88 -28.21 4.74
CA TRP A 128 8.56 -28.05 3.32
C TRP A 128 9.42 -28.96 2.44
N ASN A 129 10.74 -28.94 2.61
CA ASN A 129 11.66 -29.63 1.72
C ASN A 129 11.62 -31.17 1.87
N SER A 130 11.45 -31.68 3.12
CA SER A 130 11.51 -33.09 3.39
C SER A 130 10.17 -33.80 3.26
N TRP A 131 9.05 -33.10 3.43
CA TRP A 131 7.74 -33.73 3.47
C TRP A 131 6.73 -33.10 2.50
N ALA A 132 6.50 -31.79 2.56
CA ALA A 132 5.40 -31.16 1.82
C ALA A 132 5.66 -31.08 0.31
N SER A 133 6.87 -30.70 -0.11
CA SER A 133 7.20 -30.44 -1.52
C SER A 133 7.23 -31.68 -2.41
N VAL A 134 7.40 -32.86 -1.83
CA VAL A 134 7.44 -34.15 -2.57
C VAL A 134 6.04 -34.74 -2.76
N ARG A 135 5.03 -34.12 -2.22
CA ARG A 135 3.62 -34.52 -2.31
C ARG A 135 2.90 -33.72 -3.41
N SER A 136 1.68 -34.12 -3.72
CA SER A 136 0.80 -33.38 -4.66
C SER A 136 -0.42 -32.75 -3.98
N ASP A 137 -0.70 -33.12 -2.74
CA ASP A 137 -1.92 -32.82 -2.01
C ASP A 137 -1.77 -31.74 -0.93
N VAL A 138 -0.60 -31.10 -0.78
CA VAL A 138 -0.34 -30.10 0.28
C VAL A 138 -0.41 -28.69 -0.28
N LYS A 139 -1.26 -27.86 0.33
CA LYS A 139 -1.36 -26.42 0.07
C LYS A 139 -1.02 -25.68 1.35
N LEU A 140 0.19 -25.16 1.44
CA LEU A 140 0.66 -24.35 2.56
C LEU A 140 0.46 -22.88 2.23
N ILE A 141 -0.47 -22.23 2.94
CA ILE A 141 -0.74 -20.79 2.83
C ILE A 141 -0.21 -20.14 4.09
N VAL A 142 0.64 -19.15 3.92
CA VAL A 142 1.16 -18.36 5.04
C VAL A 142 0.82 -16.88 4.84
N CYS A 143 0.50 -16.21 5.93
CA CYS A 143 0.10 -14.82 5.91
C CYS A 143 0.93 -14.01 6.92
N GLY A 144 1.18 -12.74 6.62
CA GLY A 144 1.88 -11.86 7.57
C GLY A 144 1.76 -10.38 7.23
N SER A 145 1.65 -9.58 8.27
CA SER A 145 1.59 -8.11 8.19
C SER A 145 2.97 -7.46 8.25
N ALA A 146 3.98 -8.12 8.81
CA ALA A 146 5.37 -7.67 8.78
C ALA A 146 5.98 -7.90 7.38
N THR A 147 5.60 -7.04 6.45
CA THR A 147 5.88 -7.19 5.01
C THR A 147 7.38 -7.32 4.72
N SER A 148 8.23 -6.55 5.40
CA SER A 148 9.68 -6.66 5.25
C SER A 148 10.22 -8.03 5.68
N TRP A 149 9.69 -8.61 6.76
CA TRP A 149 10.06 -9.97 7.17
C TRP A 149 9.63 -10.99 6.11
N MET A 150 8.38 -10.90 5.62
CA MET A 150 7.84 -11.79 4.58
C MET A 150 8.70 -11.74 3.31
N ILE A 151 9.09 -10.54 2.87
CA ILE A 151 9.93 -10.37 1.69
C ILE A 151 11.34 -10.89 1.93
N ASN A 152 12.01 -10.50 3.02
CA ASN A 152 13.44 -10.73 3.22
C ASN A 152 13.74 -12.14 3.75
N LYS A 153 12.89 -12.67 4.64
CA LYS A 153 13.11 -13.95 5.31
C LYS A 153 12.44 -15.13 4.61
N LEU A 154 11.36 -14.87 3.87
CA LEU A 154 10.57 -15.91 3.24
C LEU A 154 10.71 -15.86 1.71
N ILE A 155 10.26 -14.80 1.04
CA ILE A 155 10.15 -14.72 -0.42
C ILE A 155 11.54 -14.64 -1.08
N ASN A 156 12.39 -13.72 -0.61
CA ASN A 156 13.75 -13.52 -1.11
C ASN A 156 14.82 -14.25 -0.26
N ASN A 157 14.42 -15.29 0.44
CA ASN A 157 15.34 -16.10 1.23
C ASN A 157 16.47 -16.64 0.33
N ARG A 158 17.72 -16.52 0.81
CA ARG A 158 18.91 -17.05 0.12
C ARG A 158 19.38 -18.41 0.68
N GLY A 159 18.68 -18.92 1.69
CA GLY A 159 18.91 -20.24 2.31
C GLY A 159 18.05 -21.32 1.67
N GLY A 160 17.66 -22.32 2.43
CA GLY A 160 16.94 -23.49 1.93
C GLY A 160 15.48 -23.23 1.55
N LEU A 161 14.90 -22.07 1.87
CA LEU A 161 13.63 -21.62 1.28
C LEU A 161 13.81 -20.92 -0.06
N HIS A 162 15.05 -20.79 -0.56
CA HIS A 162 15.29 -20.18 -1.86
C HIS A 162 14.50 -20.88 -2.96
N ASN A 163 13.68 -20.11 -3.70
CA ASN A 163 12.78 -20.63 -4.76
C ASN A 163 11.78 -21.72 -4.28
N ARG A 164 11.46 -21.78 -2.99
CA ARG A 164 10.48 -22.74 -2.44
C ARG A 164 9.09 -22.16 -2.31
N ILE A 165 8.99 -20.82 -2.16
CA ILE A 165 7.70 -20.15 -2.28
C ILE A 165 7.26 -20.25 -3.74
N THR A 166 6.22 -21.03 -3.98
CA THR A 166 5.73 -21.27 -5.35
C THR A 166 5.00 -20.04 -5.88
N HIS A 167 4.29 -19.33 -4.99
CA HIS A 167 3.53 -18.14 -5.33
C HIS A 167 3.53 -17.11 -4.20
N SER A 168 3.46 -15.84 -4.58
CA SER A 168 3.27 -14.74 -3.65
C SER A 168 2.14 -13.83 -4.11
N ILE A 169 1.30 -13.39 -3.16
CA ILE A 169 0.19 -12.46 -3.37
C ILE A 169 0.40 -11.26 -2.47
N LEU A 170 0.70 -10.11 -3.09
CA LEU A 170 0.72 -8.83 -2.40
C LEU A 170 -0.70 -8.25 -2.41
N LEU A 171 -1.35 -8.17 -1.26
CA LEU A 171 -2.59 -7.43 -1.12
C LEU A 171 -2.28 -5.93 -0.97
N LYS A 172 -2.90 -5.13 -1.81
CA LYS A 172 -2.83 -3.67 -1.75
C LYS A 172 -4.08 -3.10 -1.04
N PRO A 173 -4.10 -1.84 -0.63
CA PRO A 173 -5.34 -1.15 -0.28
C PRO A 173 -6.39 -1.26 -1.40
N PHE A 174 -7.65 -1.11 -1.08
CA PHE A 174 -8.72 -1.05 -2.08
C PHE A 174 -8.47 0.08 -3.08
N THR A 175 -8.85 -0.13 -4.32
CA THR A 175 -9.01 0.93 -5.31
C THR A 175 -10.28 1.75 -5.03
N LEU A 176 -10.47 2.88 -5.71
CA LEU A 176 -11.72 3.65 -5.60
C LEU A 176 -12.95 2.82 -6.01
N ALA A 177 -12.84 2.00 -7.05
CA ALA A 177 -13.92 1.11 -7.46
C ALA A 177 -14.26 0.05 -6.39
N GLU A 178 -13.27 -0.50 -5.70
CA GLU A 178 -13.49 -1.42 -4.59
C GLU A 178 -14.07 -0.70 -3.37
N CYS A 179 -13.69 0.57 -3.12
CA CYS A 179 -14.32 1.40 -2.09
C CYS A 179 -15.78 1.71 -2.43
N GLU A 180 -16.08 2.09 -3.68
CA GLU A 180 -17.46 2.31 -4.15
C GLU A 180 -18.30 1.05 -3.87
N ARG A 181 -17.80 -0.12 -4.25
CA ARG A 181 -18.49 -1.38 -3.98
C ARG A 181 -18.65 -1.68 -2.48
N TYR A 182 -17.67 -1.29 -1.65
CA TYR A 182 -17.79 -1.42 -0.19
C TYR A 182 -18.95 -0.58 0.33
N PHE A 183 -19.01 0.69 -0.03
CA PHE A 183 -20.04 1.61 0.45
C PHE A 183 -21.45 1.20 -0.05
N GLU A 184 -21.58 0.76 -1.31
CA GLU A 184 -22.83 0.20 -1.83
C GLU A 184 -23.34 -1.01 -1.03
N VAL A 185 -22.43 -1.96 -0.73
CA VAL A 185 -22.77 -3.22 -0.04
C VAL A 185 -23.20 -2.98 1.41
N TYR A 186 -22.65 -1.94 2.04
CA TYR A 186 -22.97 -1.58 3.43
C TYR A 186 -23.97 -0.41 3.53
N ASP A 187 -24.73 -0.15 2.47
CA ASP A 187 -25.83 0.81 2.41
C ASP A 187 -25.43 2.27 2.74
N PHE A 188 -24.20 2.67 2.34
CA PHE A 188 -23.79 4.07 2.36
C PHE A 188 -24.17 4.74 1.04
N ASP A 189 -24.95 5.80 1.10
CA ASP A 189 -25.34 6.62 -0.07
C ASP A 189 -24.34 7.76 -0.28
N TYR A 190 -23.09 7.40 -0.62
CA TYR A 190 -22.02 8.37 -0.88
C TYR A 190 -21.77 8.55 -2.38
N SER A 191 -21.65 9.81 -2.80
CA SER A 191 -21.19 10.15 -4.12
C SER A 191 -19.72 9.74 -4.32
N ARG A 192 -19.27 9.62 -5.57
CA ARG A 192 -17.86 9.33 -5.89
C ARG A 192 -16.89 10.34 -5.31
N GLN A 193 -17.29 11.62 -5.20
CA GLN A 193 -16.48 12.65 -4.56
C GLN A 193 -16.33 12.37 -3.05
N GLU A 194 -17.42 12.05 -2.36
CA GLU A 194 -17.36 11.68 -0.94
C GLU A 194 -16.55 10.40 -0.70
N ILE A 195 -16.63 9.43 -1.60
CA ILE A 195 -15.77 8.23 -1.57
C ILE A 195 -14.28 8.60 -1.76
N ALA A 196 -13.98 9.52 -2.66
CA ALA A 196 -12.61 10.03 -2.83
C ALA A 196 -12.14 10.80 -1.59
N ASP A 197 -12.98 11.58 -0.94
CA ASP A 197 -12.68 12.28 0.32
C ASP A 197 -12.38 11.29 1.45
N CYS A 198 -13.18 10.21 1.58
CA CYS A 198 -12.88 9.09 2.48
C CYS A 198 -11.51 8.49 2.17
N TYR A 199 -11.22 8.24 0.88
CA TYR A 199 -9.96 7.68 0.44
C TYR A 199 -8.77 8.59 0.78
N MET A 200 -8.93 9.90 0.58
CA MET A 200 -7.89 10.89 0.90
C MET A 200 -7.56 10.95 2.40
N VAL A 201 -8.52 10.62 3.28
CA VAL A 201 -8.31 10.53 4.74
C VAL A 201 -7.71 9.18 5.14
N MET A 202 -8.28 8.08 4.68
CA MET A 202 -8.05 6.73 5.21
C MET A 202 -7.27 5.81 4.27
N GLY A 203 -7.10 6.19 3.00
CA GLY A 203 -6.67 5.28 1.94
C GLY A 203 -7.71 4.19 1.72
N GLY A 204 -7.48 3.29 0.81
CA GLY A 204 -8.36 2.13 0.59
C GLY A 204 -8.16 1.02 1.64
N VAL A 205 -8.11 1.34 2.93
CA VAL A 205 -7.87 0.39 4.02
C VAL A 205 -9.20 -0.06 4.63
N PRO A 206 -9.69 -1.29 4.32
CA PRO A 206 -11.04 -1.72 4.70
C PRO A 206 -11.32 -1.64 6.19
N TYR A 207 -10.32 -1.89 7.01
CA TYR A 207 -10.47 -1.84 8.47
C TYR A 207 -10.97 -0.48 8.97
N TYR A 208 -10.54 0.63 8.37
CA TYR A 208 -11.00 1.95 8.79
C TYR A 208 -12.47 2.18 8.44
N PHE A 209 -12.93 1.63 7.33
CA PHE A 209 -14.33 1.75 6.92
C PHE A 209 -15.30 1.01 7.87
N THR A 210 -14.84 -0.01 8.60
CA THR A 210 -15.69 -0.73 9.58
C THR A 210 -16.11 0.13 10.77
N PHE A 211 -15.51 1.28 10.99
CA PHE A 211 -15.87 2.22 12.03
C PHE A 211 -16.84 3.31 11.56
N MET A 212 -17.11 3.36 10.24
CA MET A 212 -18.07 4.31 9.70
C MET A 212 -19.50 3.83 9.98
N GLU A 213 -20.39 4.76 10.18
CA GLU A 213 -21.81 4.50 10.41
C GLU A 213 -22.65 5.15 9.30
N THR A 214 -23.66 4.42 8.84
CA THR A 214 -24.68 4.95 7.92
C THR A 214 -25.51 6.04 8.63
N GLY A 215 -26.00 6.99 7.85
CA GLY A 215 -26.76 8.12 8.41
C GLY A 215 -25.91 9.32 8.86
N TYR A 216 -24.57 9.19 8.81
CA TYR A 216 -23.64 10.31 8.99
C TYR A 216 -22.97 10.67 7.66
N SER A 217 -22.72 11.97 7.45
CA SER A 217 -21.87 12.41 6.34
C SER A 217 -20.43 11.92 6.53
N VAL A 218 -19.62 11.98 5.46
CA VAL A 218 -18.19 11.66 5.53
C VAL A 218 -17.47 12.51 6.59
N THR A 219 -17.73 13.80 6.64
CA THR A 219 -17.10 14.71 7.61
C THR A 219 -17.47 14.38 9.06
N GLN A 220 -18.73 14.04 9.31
CA GLN A 220 -19.20 13.59 10.63
C GLN A 220 -18.56 12.25 11.04
N ASN A 221 -18.47 11.30 10.12
CA ASN A 221 -17.77 10.05 10.37
C ASN A 221 -16.29 10.26 10.69
N VAL A 222 -15.59 11.14 9.96
CA VAL A 222 -14.19 11.48 10.23
C VAL A 222 -14.03 12.10 11.62
N ASP A 223 -14.88 13.07 12.02
CA ASP A 223 -14.84 13.65 13.36
C ASP A 223 -15.03 12.59 14.43
N ARG A 224 -16.02 11.73 14.28
CA ARG A 224 -16.36 10.68 15.22
C ARG A 224 -15.23 9.65 15.39
N MET A 225 -14.60 9.27 14.29
CA MET A 225 -13.57 8.22 14.28
C MET A 225 -12.19 8.70 14.75
N PHE A 226 -11.84 9.98 14.52
CA PHE A 226 -10.48 10.47 14.71
C PHE A 226 -10.37 11.60 15.74
N PHE A 227 -11.43 12.42 15.93
CA PHE A 227 -11.35 13.64 16.76
C PHE A 227 -12.20 13.56 18.03
N ALA A 228 -13.25 12.76 18.07
CA ALA A 228 -14.04 12.58 19.27
C ALA A 228 -13.20 11.99 20.41
N SER A 229 -13.50 12.41 21.64
CA SER A 229 -12.80 11.87 22.82
C SER A 229 -13.06 10.38 22.98
N GLY A 230 -11.97 9.59 23.05
CA GLY A 230 -12.06 8.13 23.14
C GLY A 230 -12.41 7.43 21.83
N SER A 231 -12.30 8.12 20.70
CA SER A 231 -12.55 7.53 19.39
C SER A 231 -11.62 6.36 19.07
N GLU A 232 -12.10 5.42 18.29
CA GLU A 232 -11.43 4.14 18.00
C GLU A 232 -10.07 4.32 17.33
N LEU A 233 -9.91 5.37 16.53
CA LEU A 233 -8.69 5.61 15.75
C LEU A 233 -7.83 6.78 16.27
N GLN A 234 -8.15 7.33 17.44
CA GLN A 234 -7.40 8.41 18.06
C GLN A 234 -5.90 8.08 18.24
N ASN A 235 -5.60 6.85 18.65
CA ASN A 235 -4.22 6.38 18.89
C ASN A 235 -3.66 5.52 17.77
N GLU A 236 -4.36 5.45 16.64
CA GLU A 236 -4.04 4.55 15.54
C GLU A 236 -2.64 4.74 14.98
N PHE A 237 -2.17 5.97 14.84
CA PHE A 237 -0.83 6.26 14.31
C PHE A 237 0.27 5.55 15.11
N ASN A 238 0.26 5.70 16.42
CA ASN A 238 1.25 5.05 17.29
C ASN A 238 1.11 3.53 17.26
N ASN A 239 -0.13 3.03 17.28
CA ASN A 239 -0.42 1.61 17.25
C ASN A 239 0.05 0.97 15.92
N LEU A 240 -0.18 1.64 14.79
CA LEU A 240 0.26 1.18 13.48
C LEU A 240 1.79 1.05 13.43
N TYR A 241 2.51 2.12 13.76
CA TYR A 241 3.97 2.12 13.64
C TYR A 241 4.66 1.16 14.62
N ARG A 242 4.20 1.08 15.88
CA ARG A 242 4.73 0.12 16.86
C ARG A 242 4.48 -1.33 16.48
N SER A 243 3.39 -1.60 15.79
CA SER A 243 3.08 -2.96 15.32
C SER A 243 3.87 -3.39 14.09
N LEU A 244 4.37 -2.44 13.30
CA LEU A 244 5.17 -2.70 12.09
C LEU A 244 6.67 -2.76 12.39
N PHE A 245 7.15 -1.98 13.38
CA PHE A 245 8.57 -1.78 13.62
C PHE A 245 8.90 -1.91 15.12
N LYS A 246 9.88 -2.76 15.48
CA LYS A 246 10.32 -2.95 16.87
C LYS A 246 10.83 -1.67 17.53
N GLN A 247 11.45 -0.78 16.75
CA GLN A 247 11.95 0.54 17.15
C GLN A 247 11.42 1.55 16.14
N ALA A 248 10.21 2.03 16.37
CA ALA A 248 9.48 2.85 15.40
C ALA A 248 9.95 4.30 15.31
N GLU A 249 10.74 4.79 16.26
CA GLU A 249 11.08 6.21 16.42
C GLU A 249 11.73 6.80 15.16
N ASN A 250 12.71 6.10 14.59
CA ASN A 250 13.39 6.54 13.37
C ASN A 250 12.48 6.46 12.14
N HIS A 251 11.61 5.45 12.05
CA HIS A 251 10.62 5.34 10.98
C HIS A 251 9.63 6.51 11.03
N ILE A 252 9.16 6.84 12.24
CA ILE A 252 8.28 8.00 12.48
C ILE A 252 8.99 9.31 12.13
N ALA A 253 10.26 9.48 12.50
CA ALA A 253 11.03 10.67 12.14
C ALA A 253 11.15 10.83 10.62
N ILE A 254 11.40 9.73 9.89
CA ILE A 254 11.49 9.75 8.42
C ILE A 254 10.14 10.16 7.80
N VAL A 255 9.02 9.54 8.20
CA VAL A 255 7.71 9.87 7.61
C VAL A 255 7.27 11.29 7.95
N LYS A 256 7.58 11.79 9.15
CA LYS A 256 7.36 13.20 9.51
C LYS A 256 8.13 14.16 8.61
N ALA A 257 9.40 13.87 8.33
CA ALA A 257 10.20 14.67 7.39
C ALA A 257 9.61 14.63 5.97
N LEU A 258 9.18 13.45 5.50
CA LEU A 258 8.59 13.27 4.17
C LEU A 258 7.24 13.96 4.03
N ALA A 259 6.44 14.06 5.10
CA ALA A 259 5.15 14.74 5.09
C ALA A 259 5.25 16.25 4.85
N VAL A 260 6.42 16.86 5.02
CA VAL A 260 6.62 18.31 4.82
C VAL A 260 6.55 18.68 3.34
N LYS A 261 7.18 17.87 2.46
CA LYS A 261 7.28 18.15 1.03
C LYS A 261 6.58 17.06 0.19
N GLY A 262 5.52 17.42 -0.53
CA GLY A 262 4.74 16.51 -1.37
C GLY A 262 5.56 15.73 -2.40
N LYS A 263 6.57 16.37 -3.00
CA LYS A 263 7.48 15.71 -3.97
C LYS A 263 8.40 14.65 -3.35
N GLY A 264 8.47 14.56 -2.03
CA GLY A 264 9.41 13.70 -1.33
C GLY A 264 10.79 14.35 -1.13
N LEU A 265 11.69 13.58 -0.53
CA LEU A 265 13.05 14.01 -0.18
C LEU A 265 14.06 13.00 -0.73
N SER A 266 15.23 13.53 -1.08
CA SER A 266 16.43 12.71 -1.32
C SER A 266 16.94 12.12 0.00
N ARG A 267 17.77 11.10 -0.09
CA ARG A 267 18.41 10.52 1.09
C ARG A 267 19.20 11.54 1.92
N SER A 268 19.88 12.49 1.27
CA SER A 268 20.63 13.55 1.95
C SER A 268 19.71 14.52 2.69
N GLU A 269 18.59 14.92 2.08
CA GLU A 269 17.59 15.77 2.74
C GLU A 269 16.92 15.05 3.93
N ILE A 270 16.67 13.73 3.84
CA ILE A 270 16.18 12.95 4.98
C ILE A 270 17.17 12.96 6.14
N VAL A 271 18.47 12.74 5.87
CA VAL A 271 19.54 12.80 6.88
C VAL A 271 19.58 14.18 7.54
N GLU A 272 19.53 15.24 6.73
CA GLU A 272 19.53 16.62 7.21
C GLU A 272 18.33 16.92 8.11
N ALA A 273 17.13 16.52 7.69
CA ALA A 273 15.88 16.78 8.41
C ALA A 273 15.75 15.96 9.69
N THR A 274 16.20 14.70 9.68
CA THR A 274 15.99 13.76 10.80
C THR A 274 17.19 13.65 11.73
N LYS A 275 18.38 14.06 11.29
CA LYS A 275 19.67 13.85 11.97
C LYS A 275 20.04 12.37 12.16
N ILE A 276 19.35 11.46 11.48
CA ILE A 276 19.69 10.03 11.48
C ILE A 276 21.00 9.82 10.73
N THR A 277 21.88 8.99 11.26
CA THR A 277 23.19 8.70 10.63
C THR A 277 23.01 8.09 9.23
N ASN A 278 23.75 8.60 8.26
CA ASN A 278 23.75 8.09 6.88
C ASN A 278 24.55 6.79 6.74
N ASN A 279 23.97 5.68 7.12
CA ASN A 279 24.59 4.36 7.14
C ASN A 279 23.68 3.28 6.54
N GLY A 280 24.05 2.01 6.69
CA GLY A 280 23.26 0.85 6.24
C GLY A 280 21.90 0.74 6.95
N ASP A 281 21.82 1.12 8.22
CA ASP A 281 20.58 1.07 9.01
C ASP A 281 19.51 1.99 8.43
N LEU A 282 19.85 3.21 8.00
CA LEU A 282 18.92 4.10 7.28
C LEU A 282 18.40 3.45 5.98
N SER A 283 19.24 2.70 5.24
CA SER A 283 18.78 1.98 4.04
C SER A 283 17.77 0.90 4.38
N ILE A 284 17.98 0.19 5.48
CA ILE A 284 17.05 -0.83 5.98
C ILE A 284 15.71 -0.17 6.33
N LYS A 285 15.72 0.92 7.10
CA LYS A 285 14.49 1.64 7.50
C LYS A 285 13.69 2.18 6.32
N LEU A 286 14.37 2.75 5.33
CA LEU A 286 13.71 3.21 4.09
C LEU A 286 13.09 2.04 3.32
N GLN A 287 13.79 0.91 3.23
CA GLN A 287 13.26 -0.29 2.59
C GLN A 287 12.09 -0.90 3.37
N GLU A 288 12.13 -0.88 4.69
CA GLU A 288 11.03 -1.35 5.55
C GLU A 288 9.78 -0.51 5.36
N LEU A 289 9.91 0.82 5.36
CA LEU A 289 8.81 1.74 5.09
C LEU A 289 8.22 1.53 3.69
N GLU A 290 9.07 1.33 2.68
CA GLU A 290 8.64 1.07 1.30
C GLU A 290 7.92 -0.28 1.18
N ASN A 291 8.48 -1.34 1.76
CA ASN A 291 7.86 -2.66 1.77
C ASN A 291 6.49 -2.66 2.45
N CYS A 292 6.31 -1.85 3.50
CA CYS A 292 5.02 -1.68 4.17
C CYS A 292 4.03 -0.80 3.39
N GLY A 293 4.44 -0.20 2.26
CA GLY A 293 3.60 0.67 1.45
C GLY A 293 3.31 2.03 2.09
N LEU A 294 4.16 2.46 3.05
CA LEU A 294 4.04 3.77 3.70
C LEU A 294 4.72 4.86 2.87
N ILE A 295 5.82 4.52 2.21
CA ILE A 295 6.53 5.40 1.29
C ILE A 295 6.76 4.68 -0.04
N ARG A 296 7.12 5.45 -1.06
CA ARG A 296 7.66 4.92 -2.31
C ARG A 296 8.98 5.58 -2.63
N SER A 297 9.86 4.87 -3.32
CA SER A 297 11.04 5.45 -3.96
C SER A 297 10.80 5.63 -5.46
N TYR A 298 11.28 6.73 -6.03
CA TYR A 298 11.23 6.96 -7.46
C TYR A 298 12.41 7.81 -7.92
N THR A 299 12.75 7.68 -9.20
CA THR A 299 13.80 8.52 -9.82
C THR A 299 13.10 9.57 -10.71
N PRO A 300 13.35 10.86 -10.51
CA PRO A 300 12.84 11.91 -11.38
C PRO A 300 13.21 11.68 -12.86
N PHE A 301 12.42 12.25 -13.76
CA PHE A 301 12.67 12.13 -15.18
C PHE A 301 14.06 12.68 -15.55
N SER A 302 14.79 11.92 -16.37
CA SER A 302 16.05 12.35 -16.98
C SER A 302 16.07 11.94 -18.45
N ALA A 303 16.30 12.89 -19.34
CA ALA A 303 16.40 12.63 -20.79
C ALA A 303 17.55 11.67 -21.16
N ASN A 304 18.55 11.53 -20.28
CA ASN A 304 19.74 10.70 -20.45
C ASN A 304 19.71 9.38 -19.67
N ARG A 305 18.53 8.82 -19.38
CA ARG A 305 18.37 7.58 -18.58
C ARG A 305 19.30 6.42 -18.99
N ARG A 306 19.68 6.32 -20.26
CA ARG A 306 20.55 5.23 -20.76
C ARG A 306 22.03 5.39 -20.39
N LYS A 307 22.46 6.55 -19.86
CA LYS A 307 23.88 6.85 -19.55
C LYS A 307 24.17 7.00 -18.06
N THR A 308 23.17 6.86 -17.18
CA THR A 308 23.38 7.01 -15.73
C THR A 308 23.88 5.73 -15.08
N SER A 309 25.06 5.81 -14.42
CA SER A 309 25.61 4.72 -13.60
C SER A 309 24.67 4.41 -12.40
N SER A 310 24.72 3.18 -11.87
CA SER A 310 23.94 2.76 -10.70
C SER A 310 24.13 3.69 -9.48
N VAL A 311 25.33 4.23 -9.30
CA VAL A 311 25.67 5.19 -8.22
C VAL A 311 24.96 6.53 -8.40
N ARG A 312 24.79 7.02 -9.64
CA ARG A 312 24.08 8.26 -9.94
C ARG A 312 22.57 8.09 -9.74
N LYS A 313 22.01 6.94 -10.14
CA LYS A 313 20.62 6.59 -9.87
C LYS A 313 20.29 6.61 -8.37
N SER A 314 21.17 6.08 -7.54
CA SER A 314 21.00 6.07 -6.08
C SER A 314 20.97 7.47 -5.45
N ARG A 315 21.76 8.42 -5.98
CA ARG A 315 21.79 9.81 -5.48
C ARG A 315 20.58 10.64 -5.92
N GLU A 316 19.99 10.31 -7.05
CA GLU A 316 18.82 11.01 -7.62
C GLU A 316 17.48 10.43 -7.13
N THR A 317 17.49 9.32 -6.36
CA THR A 317 16.27 8.71 -5.82
C THR A 317 15.62 9.62 -4.78
N LEU A 318 14.34 9.87 -4.95
CA LEU A 318 13.48 10.54 -3.99
C LEU A 318 12.60 9.52 -3.29
N TYR A 319 12.33 9.78 -2.00
CA TYR A 319 11.40 9.03 -1.18
C TYR A 319 10.19 9.91 -0.88
N GLN A 320 9.00 9.40 -1.11
CA GLN A 320 7.73 10.12 -0.95
C GLN A 320 6.80 9.35 -0.03
N LEU A 321 6.15 10.05 0.88
CA LEU A 321 5.05 9.51 1.68
C LEU A 321 3.86 9.22 0.76
N VAL A 322 3.30 8.02 0.86
CA VAL A 322 2.13 7.58 0.06
C VAL A 322 1.00 7.01 0.91
N ASP A 323 1.17 6.97 2.22
CA ASP A 323 0.14 6.54 3.15
C ASP A 323 -0.79 7.70 3.50
N PHE A 324 -2.04 7.61 3.06
CA PHE A 324 -3.05 8.65 3.27
C PHE A 324 -3.34 8.92 4.74
N TYR A 325 -3.54 7.85 5.52
CA TYR A 325 -3.80 8.00 6.95
C TYR A 325 -2.63 8.67 7.69
N THR A 326 -1.39 8.28 7.40
CA THR A 326 -0.21 8.93 7.97
C THR A 326 -0.13 10.41 7.60
N LEU A 327 -0.43 10.74 6.34
CA LEU A 327 -0.48 12.14 5.92
C LEU A 327 -1.57 12.92 6.66
N PHE A 328 -2.78 12.36 6.72
CA PHE A 328 -3.91 12.96 7.42
C PHE A 328 -3.60 13.20 8.91
N TYR A 329 -3.04 12.20 9.58
CA TYR A 329 -2.62 12.33 10.97
C TYR A 329 -1.62 13.49 11.17
N LEU A 330 -0.55 13.52 10.35
CA LEU A 330 0.52 14.50 10.49
C LEU A 330 0.10 15.92 10.08
N LYS A 331 -0.81 16.06 9.14
CA LYS A 331 -1.23 17.37 8.61
C LYS A 331 -2.48 17.92 9.29
N MET A 332 -3.41 17.04 9.72
CA MET A 332 -4.71 17.45 10.26
C MET A 332 -4.87 17.11 11.74
N MET A 333 -4.72 15.86 12.14
CA MET A 333 -4.95 15.50 13.54
C MET A 333 -3.97 16.20 14.51
N GLN A 334 -2.70 16.37 14.12
CA GLN A 334 -1.72 17.10 14.92
C GLN A 334 -1.98 18.61 14.99
N GLN A 335 -2.82 19.18 14.13
CA GLN A 335 -3.21 20.60 14.18
C GLN A 335 -4.34 20.87 15.17
N ASN A 336 -5.04 19.82 15.63
CA ASN A 336 -6.12 19.95 16.63
C ASN A 336 -5.57 20.19 18.04
N ALA A 337 -4.94 21.35 18.26
CA ALA A 337 -4.29 21.72 19.52
C ALA A 337 -5.26 21.83 20.71
N PHE A 338 -6.56 22.04 20.46
CA PHE A 338 -7.59 22.24 21.48
C PHE A 338 -8.49 21.03 21.69
N ASN A 339 -8.14 19.86 21.11
CA ASN A 339 -8.96 18.65 21.15
C ASN A 339 -10.43 18.87 20.74
N ASN A 340 -10.64 19.69 19.72
CA ASN A 340 -11.98 19.95 19.19
C ASN A 340 -12.56 18.67 18.54
N PRO A 341 -13.68 18.12 19.03
CA PRO A 341 -14.26 16.91 18.47
C PRO A 341 -14.93 17.14 17.11
N HIS A 342 -15.15 18.38 16.68
CA HIS A 342 -15.73 18.77 15.40
C HIS A 342 -14.70 19.43 14.48
N PHE A 343 -13.42 19.20 14.73
CA PHE A 343 -12.31 19.86 14.04
C PHE A 343 -12.39 19.72 12.54
N TRP A 344 -12.69 18.51 12.04
CA TRP A 344 -12.75 18.24 10.61
C TRP A 344 -13.95 18.90 9.92
N THR A 345 -15.11 18.86 10.57
CA THR A 345 -16.31 19.55 10.06
C THR A 345 -16.10 21.07 10.00
N GLU A 346 -15.46 21.67 11.02
CA GLU A 346 -15.19 23.11 11.05
C GLU A 346 -14.12 23.56 10.05
N LEU A 347 -13.29 22.65 9.57
CA LEU A 347 -12.29 22.93 8.52
C LEU A 347 -12.88 23.01 7.11
N GLN A 348 -14.13 22.58 6.91
CA GLN A 348 -14.73 22.62 5.57
C GLN A 348 -14.79 24.07 5.06
N GLY A 349 -14.32 24.31 3.82
CA GLY A 349 -14.19 25.65 3.25
C GLY A 349 -13.03 26.51 3.77
N ASN A 350 -12.21 25.99 4.71
CA ASN A 350 -11.03 26.68 5.20
C ASN A 350 -9.84 26.52 4.23
N PRO A 351 -8.97 27.53 4.05
CA PRO A 351 -7.76 27.40 3.23
C PRO A 351 -6.86 26.20 3.59
N LEU A 352 -6.78 25.84 4.89
CA LEU A 352 -6.01 24.67 5.33
C LEU A 352 -6.57 23.37 4.74
N HIS A 353 -7.89 23.21 4.71
CA HIS A 353 -8.57 22.07 4.07
C HIS A 353 -8.28 22.04 2.57
N SER A 354 -8.38 23.19 1.88
CA SER A 354 -8.13 23.29 0.45
C SER A 354 -6.70 22.89 0.06
N VAL A 355 -5.71 23.33 0.85
CA VAL A 355 -4.29 22.97 0.64
C VAL A 355 -4.09 21.47 0.85
N TRP A 356 -4.68 20.89 1.91
CA TRP A 356 -4.60 19.46 2.17
C TRP A 356 -5.29 18.65 1.07
N SER A 357 -6.50 19.03 0.65
CA SER A 357 -7.27 18.35 -0.40
C SER A 357 -6.51 18.32 -1.73
N GLY A 358 -5.89 19.44 -2.12
CA GLY A 358 -5.03 19.50 -3.31
C GLY A 358 -3.91 18.46 -3.25
N TYR A 359 -3.16 18.43 -2.14
CA TYR A 359 -2.07 17.48 -1.96
C TYR A 359 -2.55 16.01 -1.86
N ALA A 360 -3.63 15.76 -1.12
CA ALA A 360 -4.19 14.42 -0.99
C ALA A 360 -4.75 13.89 -2.33
N PHE A 361 -5.33 14.78 -3.15
CA PHE A 361 -5.79 14.43 -4.49
C PHE A 361 -4.65 14.10 -5.46
N GLU A 362 -3.52 14.82 -5.39
CA GLU A 362 -2.31 14.43 -6.13
C GLU A 362 -1.88 13.00 -5.75
N MET A 363 -1.86 12.67 -4.45
CA MET A 363 -1.56 11.32 -3.99
C MET A 363 -2.59 10.30 -4.50
N LEU A 364 -3.88 10.65 -4.51
CA LEU A 364 -4.94 9.81 -5.04
C LEU A 364 -4.72 9.47 -6.52
N CYS A 365 -4.41 10.48 -7.33
CA CYS A 365 -4.08 10.31 -8.75
C CYS A 365 -2.85 9.42 -8.94
N LEU A 366 -1.82 9.60 -8.11
CA LEU A 366 -0.61 8.78 -8.13
C LEU A 366 -0.86 7.32 -7.71
N ALA A 367 -1.81 7.07 -6.81
CA ALA A 367 -2.23 5.73 -6.43
C ALA A 367 -3.05 5.04 -7.55
N HIS A 368 -3.71 5.82 -8.41
CA HIS A 368 -4.59 5.36 -9.49
C HIS A 368 -4.01 5.62 -10.90
N VAL A 369 -2.68 5.60 -11.05
CA VAL A 369 -2.03 5.86 -12.35
C VAL A 369 -2.45 4.87 -13.43
N GLU A 370 -2.74 3.62 -13.08
CA GLU A 370 -3.18 2.62 -14.07
C GLU A 370 -4.57 2.98 -14.63
N GLN A 371 -5.47 3.52 -13.80
CA GLN A 371 -6.76 4.06 -14.25
C GLN A 371 -6.57 5.29 -15.15
N ILE A 372 -5.63 6.17 -14.81
CA ILE A 372 -5.26 7.31 -15.68
C ILE A 372 -4.75 6.80 -17.01
N LYS A 373 -3.90 5.79 -17.06
CA LYS A 373 -3.42 5.19 -18.32
C LYS A 373 -4.57 4.56 -19.12
N ALA A 374 -5.52 3.91 -18.43
CA ALA A 374 -6.69 3.34 -19.08
C ALA A 374 -7.57 4.43 -19.72
N ALA A 375 -7.84 5.52 -19.01
CA ALA A 375 -8.59 6.67 -19.52
C ALA A 375 -7.89 7.37 -20.70
N LEU A 376 -6.56 7.37 -20.72
CA LEU A 376 -5.76 7.85 -21.84
C LEU A 376 -5.72 6.87 -23.03
N GLY A 377 -6.22 5.64 -22.88
CA GLY A 377 -6.14 4.59 -23.89
C GLY A 377 -4.73 4.04 -24.13
N ILE A 378 -3.87 4.07 -23.09
CA ILE A 378 -2.45 3.70 -23.20
C ILE A 378 -2.03 2.54 -22.29
N SER A 379 -2.97 1.75 -21.75
CA SER A 379 -2.67 0.59 -20.90
C SER A 379 -1.71 -0.40 -21.56
N GLY A 380 -1.79 -0.59 -22.88
CA GLY A 380 -0.87 -1.46 -23.64
C GLY A 380 0.44 -0.79 -24.05
N VAL A 381 0.65 0.49 -23.75
CA VAL A 381 1.86 1.22 -24.12
C VAL A 381 2.87 1.14 -22.98
N GLN A 382 4.04 0.55 -23.24
CA GLN A 382 5.12 0.56 -22.27
C GLN A 382 5.48 2.01 -21.91
N SER A 383 5.41 2.33 -20.62
CA SER A 383 5.64 3.68 -20.12
C SER A 383 6.34 3.67 -18.77
N ALA A 384 7.03 4.77 -18.45
CA ALA A 384 7.60 5.02 -17.14
C ALA A 384 6.84 6.18 -16.48
N VAL A 385 6.44 5.96 -15.23
CA VAL A 385 5.81 6.97 -14.37
C VAL A 385 6.88 7.63 -13.52
N CYS A 386 6.97 8.95 -13.55
CA CYS A 386 7.96 9.73 -12.82
C CYS A 386 7.44 11.14 -12.53
N SER A 387 8.15 11.90 -11.72
CA SER A 387 8.01 13.35 -11.61
C SER A 387 9.21 14.04 -12.24
N TRP A 388 9.15 15.36 -12.31
CA TRP A 388 10.28 16.16 -12.75
C TRP A 388 10.28 17.52 -12.06
N PHE A 389 11.47 18.04 -11.78
CA PHE A 389 11.67 19.43 -11.40
C PHE A 389 12.94 19.95 -12.08
N GLY A 390 12.98 21.23 -12.36
CA GLY A 390 14.14 21.86 -12.97
C GLY A 390 14.00 23.36 -13.12
N THR A 391 15.09 23.97 -13.52
CA THR A 391 15.18 25.41 -13.80
C THR A 391 15.94 25.64 -15.09
N ASN A 392 15.53 26.64 -15.85
CA ASN A 392 16.29 27.11 -17.02
C ASN A 392 17.21 28.31 -16.67
N GLY A 393 17.29 28.67 -15.36
CA GLY A 393 18.06 29.79 -14.86
C GLY A 393 17.18 31.01 -14.54
N GLU A 394 16.04 31.18 -15.18
CA GLU A 394 15.09 32.25 -14.96
C GLU A 394 13.86 31.75 -14.20
N GLU A 395 13.33 30.60 -14.62
CA GLU A 395 12.09 30.02 -14.09
C GLU A 395 12.40 28.62 -13.54
N SER A 396 11.84 28.32 -12.35
CA SER A 396 11.88 26.98 -11.75
C SER A 396 10.48 26.39 -11.74
N THR A 397 10.37 25.10 -12.06
CA THR A 397 9.05 24.44 -12.08
C THR A 397 9.14 22.96 -11.71
N GLN A 398 8.01 22.44 -11.28
CA GLN A 398 7.81 21.03 -10.90
C GLN A 398 6.63 20.45 -11.68
N ILE A 399 6.76 19.16 -12.00
CA ILE A 399 5.69 18.35 -12.60
C ILE A 399 5.57 17.09 -11.76
N ASP A 400 4.42 16.88 -11.14
CA ASP A 400 4.21 15.83 -10.15
C ASP A 400 3.99 14.47 -10.80
N LEU A 401 3.37 14.45 -12.00
CA LEU A 401 3.14 13.23 -12.75
C LEU A 401 3.52 13.42 -14.23
N LEU A 402 4.53 12.66 -14.65
CA LEU A 402 4.89 12.44 -16.05
C LEU A 402 4.68 10.98 -16.41
N ILE A 403 4.05 10.73 -17.55
CA ILE A 403 3.98 9.40 -18.16
C ILE A 403 4.85 9.41 -19.42
N ASP A 404 6.07 8.89 -19.28
CA ASP A 404 7.05 8.81 -20.38
C ASP A 404 6.83 7.55 -21.18
N ARG A 405 6.22 7.68 -22.37
CA ARG A 405 5.75 6.59 -23.22
C ARG A 405 6.80 6.18 -24.25
N ASN A 406 6.78 4.90 -24.63
CA ASN A 406 7.70 4.38 -25.67
C ASN A 406 7.27 4.78 -27.09
N ASP A 407 6.02 5.24 -27.29
CA ASP A 407 5.50 5.75 -28.57
C ASP A 407 5.90 7.21 -28.86
N LYS A 408 7.01 7.66 -28.29
CA LYS A 408 7.59 8.99 -28.46
C LYS A 408 6.74 10.14 -27.93
N THR A 409 5.86 9.88 -26.99
CA THR A 409 5.02 10.89 -26.34
C THR A 409 5.33 10.95 -24.84
N ILE A 410 5.17 12.11 -24.23
CA ILE A 410 5.18 12.32 -22.78
C ILE A 410 3.87 13.02 -22.41
N ASN A 411 3.07 12.41 -21.53
CA ASN A 411 1.96 13.12 -20.90
C ASN A 411 2.52 13.90 -19.71
N ILE A 412 2.26 15.21 -19.71
CA ILE A 412 2.48 16.13 -18.58
C ILE A 412 1.13 16.25 -17.88
N CYS A 413 1.01 15.64 -16.71
CA CYS A 413 -0.26 15.60 -15.99
C CYS A 413 -0.26 16.66 -14.89
N GLU A 414 -1.29 17.48 -14.86
CA GLU A 414 -1.63 18.41 -13.80
C GLU A 414 -2.86 17.88 -13.08
N MET A 415 -2.84 17.91 -11.75
CA MET A 415 -3.91 17.39 -10.92
C MET A 415 -4.52 18.53 -10.10
N LYS A 416 -5.84 18.67 -10.14
CA LYS A 416 -6.56 19.78 -9.47
C LYS A 416 -7.81 19.24 -8.77
N TYR A 417 -7.83 19.37 -7.44
CA TYR A 417 -9.03 19.16 -6.65
C TYR A 417 -9.94 20.39 -6.75
N ALA A 418 -11.22 20.20 -7.04
CA ALA A 418 -12.21 21.26 -7.13
C ALA A 418 -13.60 20.74 -6.75
N ASP A 419 -14.40 21.53 -6.06
CA ASP A 419 -15.78 21.16 -5.68
C ASP A 419 -16.78 21.18 -6.85
N GLY A 420 -16.37 21.67 -7.99
CA GLY A 420 -17.15 21.71 -9.24
C GLY A 420 -16.23 21.69 -10.46
N ASP A 421 -16.76 22.05 -11.63
CA ASP A 421 -15.95 22.14 -12.85
C ASP A 421 -14.78 23.10 -12.66
N PHE A 422 -13.56 22.59 -12.87
CA PHE A 422 -12.36 23.40 -12.75
C PHE A 422 -12.33 24.51 -13.80
N THR A 423 -11.95 25.69 -13.40
CA THR A 423 -11.83 26.84 -14.31
C THR A 423 -10.37 27.26 -14.38
N ILE A 424 -9.73 27.10 -15.53
CA ILE A 424 -8.38 27.58 -15.78
C ILE A 424 -8.41 29.10 -15.80
N ASP A 425 -7.74 29.77 -14.88
CA ASP A 425 -7.57 31.21 -14.90
C ASP A 425 -6.28 31.62 -15.65
N LYS A 426 -5.93 32.90 -15.59
CA LYS A 426 -4.73 33.43 -16.24
C LYS A 426 -3.45 32.88 -15.64
N ASP A 427 -3.40 32.79 -14.31
CA ASP A 427 -2.21 32.37 -13.56
C ASP A 427 -1.97 30.87 -13.74
N ASP A 428 -3.03 30.07 -13.79
CA ASP A 428 -2.96 28.65 -14.16
C ASP A 428 -2.38 28.49 -15.59
N ASP A 429 -2.90 29.24 -16.57
CA ASP A 429 -2.40 29.13 -17.96
C ASP A 429 -0.94 29.53 -18.09
N GLU A 430 -0.51 30.60 -17.39
CA GLU A 430 0.91 30.99 -17.33
C GLU A 430 1.78 29.90 -16.69
N THR A 431 1.32 29.33 -15.57
CA THR A 431 1.99 28.22 -14.89
C THR A 431 2.15 27.00 -15.81
N PHE A 432 1.09 26.62 -16.51
CA PHE A 432 1.13 25.47 -17.43
C PHE A 432 2.06 25.70 -18.61
N ARG A 433 2.08 26.91 -19.16
CA ARG A 433 3.03 27.30 -20.22
C ARG A 433 4.47 27.22 -19.75
N THR A 434 4.75 27.79 -18.57
CA THR A 434 6.07 27.77 -17.97
C THR A 434 6.56 26.35 -17.74
N ARG A 435 5.72 25.45 -17.23
CA ARG A 435 6.06 24.04 -17.01
C ARG A 435 6.47 23.36 -18.32
N ILE A 436 5.68 23.49 -19.37
CA ILE A 436 5.96 22.89 -20.67
C ILE A 436 7.23 23.48 -21.29
N LYS A 437 7.41 24.83 -21.24
CA LYS A 437 8.56 25.55 -21.77
C LYS A 437 9.85 25.08 -21.08
N VAL A 438 9.92 25.23 -19.75
CA VAL A 438 11.12 24.89 -18.96
C VAL A 438 11.45 23.40 -19.08
N PHE A 439 10.43 22.53 -19.04
CA PHE A 439 10.66 21.09 -19.24
C PHE A 439 11.31 20.80 -20.60
N ARG A 440 10.83 21.42 -21.67
CA ARG A 440 11.39 21.23 -23.02
C ARG A 440 12.81 21.77 -23.14
N GLU A 441 13.05 22.97 -22.61
CA GLU A 441 14.35 23.65 -22.67
C GLU A 441 15.44 22.88 -21.88
N VAL A 442 15.12 22.45 -20.67
CA VAL A 442 16.07 21.77 -19.78
C VAL A 442 16.30 20.32 -20.22
N THR A 443 15.26 19.59 -20.57
CA THR A 443 15.38 18.17 -20.93
C THR A 443 15.83 17.95 -22.38
N LYS A 444 15.67 18.95 -23.24
CA LYS A 444 15.91 18.88 -24.69
C LYS A 444 15.23 17.68 -25.34
N THR A 445 14.09 17.26 -24.80
CA THR A 445 13.33 16.11 -25.30
C THR A 445 12.81 16.37 -26.71
N ARG A 446 12.92 15.35 -27.58
CA ARG A 446 12.35 15.35 -28.93
C ARG A 446 10.98 14.67 -28.98
N LYS A 447 10.48 14.15 -27.84
CA LYS A 447 9.16 13.55 -27.75
C LYS A 447 8.06 14.61 -27.85
N SER A 448 6.90 14.23 -28.35
CA SER A 448 5.70 15.06 -28.30
C SER A 448 5.28 15.23 -26.85
N LEU A 449 4.93 16.45 -26.45
CA LEU A 449 4.41 16.74 -25.11
C LEU A 449 2.89 16.89 -25.20
N MET A 450 2.17 16.16 -24.37
CA MET A 450 0.73 16.15 -24.30
C MET A 450 0.30 16.60 -22.90
N PHE A 451 -0.35 17.76 -22.80
CA PHE A 451 -0.83 18.27 -21.53
C PHE A 451 -2.14 17.58 -21.15
N THR A 452 -2.15 16.94 -20.02
CA THR A 452 -3.27 16.18 -19.46
C THR A 452 -3.69 16.83 -18.15
N LEU A 453 -4.96 17.21 -18.04
CA LEU A 453 -5.53 17.71 -16.79
C LEU A 453 -6.34 16.60 -16.13
N VAL A 454 -6.11 16.37 -14.85
CA VAL A 454 -6.87 15.45 -14.00
C VAL A 454 -7.62 16.28 -12.96
N THR A 455 -8.94 16.21 -12.92
CA THR A 455 -9.77 16.98 -12.00
C THR A 455 -10.78 16.09 -11.28
N THR A 456 -11.30 16.56 -10.14
CA THR A 456 -12.43 15.89 -9.47
C THR A 456 -13.68 15.88 -10.33
N ASN A 457 -13.98 17.01 -10.93
CA ASN A 457 -15.16 17.21 -11.79
C ASN A 457 -14.72 17.50 -13.25
N GLY A 458 -15.49 18.27 -13.97
CA GLY A 458 -15.20 18.65 -15.34
C GLY A 458 -14.23 19.83 -15.49
N LEU A 459 -14.17 20.36 -16.71
CA LEU A 459 -13.43 21.56 -17.04
C LEU A 459 -14.37 22.57 -17.68
N LYS A 460 -14.51 23.75 -17.07
CA LYS A 460 -15.31 24.83 -17.63
C LYS A 460 -14.64 25.40 -18.88
N LYS A 461 -15.39 25.47 -19.98
CA LYS A 461 -14.90 26.02 -21.24
C LYS A 461 -14.68 27.53 -21.15
N ASN A 462 -13.46 27.95 -21.43
CA ASN A 462 -13.08 29.38 -21.56
C ASN A 462 -11.93 29.54 -22.57
N LYS A 463 -11.37 30.74 -22.68
CA LYS A 463 -10.28 31.05 -23.62
C LYS A 463 -8.97 30.26 -23.34
N TYR A 464 -8.79 29.69 -22.16
CA TYR A 464 -7.60 28.94 -21.77
C TYR A 464 -7.78 27.42 -21.87
N SER A 465 -9.02 26.93 -21.83
CA SER A 465 -9.32 25.48 -21.80
C SER A 465 -8.83 24.70 -23.02
N GLY A 466 -8.62 25.38 -24.16
CA GLY A 466 -8.09 24.77 -25.39
C GLY A 466 -6.65 24.23 -25.27
N ARG A 467 -5.96 24.53 -24.18
CA ARG A 467 -4.62 23.99 -23.90
C ARG A 467 -4.66 22.52 -23.48
N VAL A 468 -5.74 22.09 -22.84
CA VAL A 468 -5.90 20.74 -22.33
C VAL A 468 -6.18 19.80 -23.52
N GLN A 469 -5.20 18.94 -23.86
CA GLN A 469 -5.37 17.95 -24.90
C GLN A 469 -6.14 16.71 -24.40
N LYS A 470 -6.05 16.41 -23.13
CA LYS A 470 -6.80 15.33 -22.46
C LYS A 470 -7.29 15.78 -21.10
N LEU A 471 -8.56 15.61 -20.86
CA LEU A 471 -9.20 15.76 -19.57
C LEU A 471 -9.49 14.37 -19.03
N ILE A 472 -9.17 14.15 -17.75
CA ILE A 472 -9.51 12.98 -16.96
C ILE A 472 -10.25 13.50 -15.74
N THR A 473 -11.34 12.87 -15.40
CA THR A 473 -12.15 13.21 -14.23
C THR A 473 -12.02 12.14 -13.14
N LEU A 474 -12.50 12.45 -11.96
CA LEU A 474 -12.56 11.49 -10.86
C LEU A 474 -13.28 10.19 -11.25
N ASP A 475 -14.34 10.28 -12.08
CA ASP A 475 -15.07 9.10 -12.57
C ASP A 475 -14.17 8.12 -13.34
N ASP A 476 -13.17 8.63 -14.05
CA ASP A 476 -12.21 7.78 -14.76
C ASP A 476 -11.32 6.96 -13.80
N LEU A 477 -11.11 7.44 -12.56
CA LEU A 477 -10.33 6.75 -11.54
C LEU A 477 -11.09 5.60 -10.87
N PHE A 478 -12.42 5.54 -11.02
CA PHE A 478 -13.27 4.45 -10.54
C PHE A 478 -13.38 3.28 -11.54
N ARG A 479 -12.69 3.35 -12.67
CA ARG A 479 -12.65 2.22 -13.62
C ARG A 479 -11.84 1.07 -13.06
N LEU A 480 -12.35 -0.16 -13.26
CA LEU A 480 -11.67 -1.41 -12.90
C LEU A 480 -10.53 -1.75 -13.87
#